data_fe90df38c87c9233db189998b94da0c5
#
_entry.id   fe90df38c87c9233db189998b94da0c5
#
_cell.length_a   1.000
_cell.length_b   1.000
_cell.length_c   1.000
_cell.angle_alpha   90.00
_cell.angle_beta   90.00
_cell.angle_gamma   90.00
#
_symmetry.space_group_name_H-M   'P 1'
#
loop_
_entity.id
_entity.type
_entity.pdbx_description
1 polymer ?
#
loop_
_entity_poly.entity_id
_entity_poly.type
_entity_poly.pdbx_seq_one_letter_code
_entity_poly.pdbx_strand_id
1 'polypeptide(L)'
;MKLLCAGMTHVGCARDHNEDDFYLSDGDEALCIVADGMGGHQSGEVASAMAIRAIVDYYRETIPDERNGYNGSEVEIDGEAMDLDQLRLSEALKTANEAVFTAASDEEAFDGMGTTIVSGYFTDEGVYMAHIGDSRAYRYRGGKLEQLTPDHSLANEYVRMGILAKEDVEFFPYKNVITRACGLAEHVEVDTQFREFETGDLFIFCSDGLTDMVPDSQIEEIIAESDDIETLCQRLVDRANENGGNDNITVIVAKVVE
;
A
#
# COMPACT_ATOMS: atom_id res chain seq x y z
N MET A 1 -1.54 -18.12 13.87
CA MET A 1 -0.46 -17.58 13.02
C MET A 1 0.40 -16.63 13.82
N LYS A 2 1.71 -16.58 13.57
CA LYS A 2 2.60 -15.56 14.12
C LYS A 2 3.26 -14.76 12.99
N LEU A 3 3.14 -13.45 13.06
CA LEU A 3 3.69 -12.52 12.08
C LEU A 3 4.75 -11.66 12.74
N LEU A 4 5.88 -11.46 12.09
CA LEU A 4 6.87 -10.46 12.46
C LEU A 4 6.75 -9.29 11.49
N CYS A 5 6.57 -8.08 12.00
CA CYS A 5 6.41 -6.90 11.18
C CYS A 5 7.39 -5.79 11.58
N ALA A 6 7.92 -5.09 10.59
CA ALA A 6 8.71 -3.88 10.78
C ALA A 6 8.33 -2.85 9.70
N GLY A 7 8.45 -1.57 10.02
CA GLY A 7 8.19 -0.49 9.08
C GLY A 7 9.20 0.64 9.25
N MET A 8 9.49 1.34 8.16
CA MET A 8 10.40 2.48 8.13
C MET A 8 9.94 3.48 7.08
N THR A 9 10.05 4.76 7.39
CA THR A 9 9.87 5.86 6.44
C THR A 9 11.06 6.81 6.50
N HIS A 10 11.41 7.42 5.37
CA HIS A 10 12.52 8.37 5.23
C HIS A 10 12.18 9.44 4.20
N VAL A 11 12.58 10.67 4.47
CA VAL A 11 12.30 11.83 3.60
C VAL A 11 12.97 11.74 2.20
N GLY A 12 13.93 10.82 2.04
CA GLY A 12 14.77 10.77 0.84
C GLY A 12 15.94 11.75 0.90
N CYS A 13 16.56 12.02 -0.26
CA CYS A 13 17.68 12.94 -0.40
C CYS A 13 17.31 14.25 -1.11
N ALA A 14 16.18 14.28 -1.84
CA ALA A 14 15.80 15.40 -2.69
C ALA A 14 14.58 16.19 -2.16
N ARG A 15 13.83 15.65 -1.23
CA ARG A 15 12.63 16.28 -0.65
C ARG A 15 12.97 16.98 0.67
N ASP A 16 12.26 18.06 0.98
CA ASP A 16 12.39 18.79 2.25
C ASP A 16 11.42 18.27 3.32
N HIS A 17 10.30 17.66 2.92
CA HIS A 17 9.24 17.14 3.77
C HIS A 17 8.94 15.69 3.40
N ASN A 18 8.46 14.94 4.37
CA ASN A 18 7.98 13.58 4.16
C ASN A 18 6.46 13.60 4.07
N GLU A 19 5.91 13.34 2.89
CA GLU A 19 4.48 13.28 2.62
C GLU A 19 3.96 11.82 2.69
N ASP A 20 4.87 10.84 2.80
CA ASP A 20 4.52 9.46 3.09
C ASP A 20 4.14 9.29 4.57
N ASP A 21 3.23 8.36 4.81
CA ASP A 21 2.93 7.86 6.16
C ASP A 21 2.66 6.35 6.11
N PHE A 22 2.78 5.69 7.26
CA PHE A 22 2.48 4.27 7.37
C PHE A 22 1.86 3.91 8.73
N TYR A 23 1.12 2.83 8.73
CA TYR A 23 0.57 2.23 9.94
C TYR A 23 0.87 0.74 9.98
N LEU A 24 1.23 0.28 11.16
CA LEU A 24 1.47 -1.12 11.47
C LEU A 24 0.80 -1.42 12.82
N SER A 25 -0.19 -2.31 12.82
CA SER A 25 -0.83 -2.72 14.07
C SER A 25 0.01 -3.75 14.81
N ASP A 26 -0.07 -3.71 16.14
CA ASP A 26 0.47 -4.75 17.01
C ASP A 26 -0.62 -5.79 17.29
N GLY A 27 -0.28 -7.08 17.29
CA GLY A 27 -1.18 -8.16 17.72
C GLY A 27 -1.39 -9.28 16.71
N ASP A 28 -2.36 -10.15 17.00
CA ASP A 28 -2.65 -11.34 16.20
C ASP A 28 -3.33 -11.02 14.85
N GLU A 29 -3.97 -9.85 14.74
CA GLU A 29 -4.52 -9.30 13.49
C GLU A 29 -3.66 -8.14 13.04
N ALA A 30 -2.78 -8.38 12.08
CA ALA A 30 -1.88 -7.34 11.59
C ALA A 30 -2.48 -6.59 10.41
N LEU A 31 -2.68 -5.28 10.61
CA LEU A 31 -3.03 -4.33 9.56
C LEU A 31 -1.79 -3.52 9.20
N CYS A 32 -1.36 -3.62 7.95
CA CYS A 32 -0.27 -2.85 7.37
C CYS A 32 -0.85 -1.85 6.36
N ILE A 33 -0.45 -0.58 6.42
CA ILE A 33 -0.90 0.46 5.50
C ILE A 33 0.31 1.32 5.14
N VAL A 34 0.52 1.58 3.86
CA VAL A 34 1.42 2.62 3.36
C VAL A 34 0.58 3.60 2.54
N ALA A 35 0.80 4.88 2.75
CA ALA A 35 0.15 5.97 2.05
C ALA A 35 1.20 6.98 1.60
N ASP A 36 1.24 7.27 0.30
CA ASP A 36 2.13 8.22 -0.34
C ASP A 36 1.31 9.45 -0.70
N GLY A 37 1.57 10.53 0.02
CA GLY A 37 0.79 11.76 -0.06
C GLY A 37 1.24 12.64 -1.22
N MET A 38 0.27 13.19 -1.93
CA MET A 38 0.50 14.15 -3.00
C MET A 38 -0.28 15.43 -2.79
N GLY A 39 0.34 16.57 -3.12
CA GLY A 39 -0.31 17.87 -3.04
C GLY A 39 0.70 19.01 -3.08
N GLY A 40 0.22 20.24 -3.18
CA GLY A 40 1.07 21.42 -3.08
C GLY A 40 1.41 21.74 -1.60
N HIS A 41 2.67 22.13 -1.33
CA HIS A 41 3.15 22.53 0.00
C HIS A 41 3.16 21.38 1.03
N GLN A 42 2.27 21.37 2.02
CA GLN A 42 2.19 20.37 3.09
C GLN A 42 0.90 19.52 3.01
N SER A 43 0.15 19.65 1.93
CA SER A 43 -1.15 18.99 1.83
C SER A 43 -1.04 17.48 1.58
N GLY A 44 0.06 16.99 0.99
CA GLY A 44 0.33 15.56 0.85
C GLY A 44 0.48 14.85 2.20
N GLU A 45 1.25 15.43 3.14
CA GLU A 45 1.40 14.92 4.51
C GLU A 45 0.05 14.83 5.24
N VAL A 46 -0.83 15.83 5.02
CA VAL A 46 -2.17 15.82 5.62
C VAL A 46 -3.03 14.72 5.00
N ALA A 47 -2.95 14.53 3.68
CA ALA A 47 -3.74 13.52 2.97
C ALA A 47 -3.36 12.09 3.39
N SER A 48 -2.08 11.74 3.43
CA SER A 48 -1.60 10.43 3.84
C SER A 48 -1.96 10.11 5.29
N ALA A 49 -1.69 11.04 6.23
CA ALA A 49 -2.04 10.87 7.64
C ALA A 49 -3.56 10.76 7.86
N MET A 50 -4.37 11.56 7.15
CA MET A 50 -5.84 11.51 7.23
C MET A 50 -6.40 10.19 6.71
N ALA A 51 -5.89 9.71 5.57
CA ALA A 51 -6.31 8.43 4.98
C ALA A 51 -6.01 7.26 5.93
N ILE A 52 -4.80 7.18 6.45
CA ILE A 52 -4.42 6.15 7.42
C ILE A 52 -5.30 6.20 8.65
N ARG A 53 -5.52 7.38 9.21
CA ARG A 53 -6.39 7.55 10.38
C ARG A 53 -7.80 7.06 10.12
N ALA A 54 -8.40 7.44 8.99
CA ALA A 54 -9.75 7.01 8.63
C ALA A 54 -9.86 5.49 8.50
N ILE A 55 -8.86 4.82 7.89
CA ILE A 55 -8.82 3.35 7.79
C ILE A 55 -8.72 2.71 9.17
N VAL A 56 -7.81 3.19 10.01
CA VAL A 56 -7.60 2.64 11.36
C VAL A 56 -8.82 2.82 12.23
N ASP A 57 -9.45 3.99 12.19
CA ASP A 57 -10.67 4.27 12.96
C ASP A 57 -11.83 3.38 12.48
N TYR A 58 -12.02 3.21 11.16
CA TYR A 58 -12.98 2.28 10.58
C TYR A 58 -12.77 0.84 11.07
N TYR A 59 -11.52 0.36 11.09
CA TYR A 59 -11.19 -0.97 11.59
C TYR A 59 -11.49 -1.14 13.08
N ARG A 60 -11.24 -0.12 13.90
CA ARG A 60 -11.54 -0.14 15.34
C ARG A 60 -13.04 -0.14 15.62
N GLU A 61 -13.82 0.59 14.81
CA GLU A 61 -15.27 0.69 14.98
C GLU A 61 -16.01 -0.54 14.44
N THR A 62 -15.42 -1.23 13.46
CA THR A 62 -16.02 -2.38 12.79
C THR A 62 -15.38 -3.71 13.19
N ILE A 63 -14.78 -3.80 14.40
CA ILE A 63 -14.24 -5.07 14.92
C ILE A 63 -15.34 -6.14 14.85
N PRO A 64 -15.06 -7.31 14.23
CA PRO A 64 -15.99 -8.40 14.21
C PRO A 64 -16.35 -8.83 15.65
N ASP A 65 -17.59 -8.63 16.05
CA ASP A 65 -18.11 -9.11 17.32
C ASP A 65 -18.96 -10.34 17.01
N GLU A 66 -18.64 -11.49 17.61
CA GLU A 66 -19.42 -12.73 17.51
C GLU A 66 -20.91 -12.49 17.78
N ARG A 67 -21.25 -11.47 18.60
CA ARG A 67 -22.61 -11.05 18.88
C ARG A 67 -23.34 -10.42 17.69
N ASN A 68 -22.60 -9.89 16.71
CA ASN A 68 -23.15 -9.28 15.50
C ASN A 68 -23.25 -10.28 14.33
N GLY A 69 -22.93 -11.57 14.55
CA GLY A 69 -23.01 -12.62 13.53
C GLY A 69 -21.89 -12.53 12.48
N TYR A 70 -20.85 -11.80 12.76
CA TYR A 70 -19.65 -11.69 11.93
C TYR A 70 -18.79 -12.93 12.19
N ASN A 71 -18.82 -13.91 11.30
CA ASN A 71 -18.11 -15.18 11.45
C ASN A 71 -17.41 -15.63 10.13
N GLY A 72 -16.81 -14.70 9.40
CA GLY A 72 -16.11 -14.99 8.14
C GLY A 72 -17.06 -15.45 7.01
N SER A 73 -18.30 -15.01 7.03
CA SER A 73 -19.31 -15.38 6.02
C SER A 73 -19.12 -14.56 4.75
N GLU A 74 -19.28 -15.21 3.61
CA GLU A 74 -19.38 -14.52 2.33
C GLU A 74 -20.66 -13.68 2.25
N VAL A 75 -20.57 -12.50 1.67
CA VAL A 75 -21.70 -11.62 1.34
C VAL A 75 -21.83 -11.54 -0.17
N GLU A 76 -23.04 -11.66 -0.66
CA GLU A 76 -23.31 -11.47 -2.09
C GLU A 76 -23.60 -9.98 -2.36
N ILE A 77 -22.70 -9.32 -3.14
CA ILE A 77 -22.84 -7.94 -3.58
C ILE A 77 -22.84 -7.94 -5.12
N ASP A 78 -23.90 -7.41 -5.71
CA ASP A 78 -24.09 -7.35 -7.18
C ASP A 78 -23.95 -8.70 -7.89
N GLY A 79 -24.22 -9.81 -7.16
CA GLY A 79 -24.16 -11.18 -7.71
C GLY A 79 -22.78 -11.82 -7.62
N GLU A 80 -21.81 -11.18 -6.96
CA GLU A 80 -20.50 -11.74 -6.66
C GLU A 80 -20.37 -12.02 -5.16
N ALA A 81 -19.91 -13.22 -4.81
CA ALA A 81 -19.58 -13.56 -3.44
C ALA A 81 -18.26 -12.87 -3.05
N MET A 82 -18.29 -12.04 -2.03
CA MET A 82 -17.13 -11.37 -1.48
C MET A 82 -16.96 -11.78 -0.01
N ASP A 83 -15.73 -12.05 0.38
CA ASP A 83 -15.39 -12.28 1.78
C ASP A 83 -15.57 -11.00 2.59
N LEU A 84 -16.06 -11.13 3.84
CA LEU A 84 -16.35 -9.99 4.70
C LEU A 84 -15.09 -9.17 5.06
N ASP A 85 -13.94 -9.81 5.21
CA ASP A 85 -12.69 -9.10 5.49
C ASP A 85 -12.20 -8.34 4.25
N GLN A 86 -12.40 -8.90 3.05
CA GLN A 86 -12.13 -8.20 1.80
C GLN A 86 -13.05 -6.99 1.63
N LEU A 87 -14.36 -7.15 1.92
CA LEU A 87 -15.32 -6.06 1.89
C LEU A 87 -14.96 -4.98 2.91
N ARG A 88 -14.65 -5.38 4.14
CA ARG A 88 -14.27 -4.47 5.22
C ARG A 88 -13.06 -3.63 4.85
N LEU A 89 -12.04 -4.24 4.24
CA LEU A 89 -10.85 -3.52 3.78
C LEU A 89 -11.20 -2.55 2.64
N SER A 90 -12.03 -2.95 1.68
CA SER A 90 -12.53 -2.08 0.61
C SER A 90 -13.28 -0.87 1.15
N GLU A 91 -14.23 -1.09 2.07
CA GLU A 91 -15.03 -0.01 2.65
C GLU A 91 -14.17 0.95 3.53
N ALA A 92 -13.14 0.43 4.21
CA ALA A 92 -12.19 1.27 4.92
C ALA A 92 -11.46 2.25 4.00
N LEU A 93 -11.00 1.79 2.81
CA LEU A 93 -10.33 2.65 1.83
C LEU A 93 -11.31 3.66 1.20
N LYS A 94 -12.57 3.27 0.96
CA LYS A 94 -13.60 4.20 0.49
C LYS A 94 -13.91 5.28 1.53
N THR A 95 -13.97 4.91 2.82
CA THR A 95 -14.14 5.86 3.93
C THR A 95 -12.96 6.84 4.00
N ALA A 96 -11.74 6.36 3.79
CA ALA A 96 -10.57 7.22 3.69
C ALA A 96 -10.68 8.21 2.51
N ASN A 97 -11.12 7.73 1.34
CA ASN A 97 -11.34 8.58 0.18
C ASN A 97 -12.36 9.69 0.46
N GLU A 98 -13.49 9.36 1.09
CA GLU A 98 -14.51 10.35 1.46
C GLU A 98 -13.96 11.40 2.43
N ALA A 99 -13.17 10.99 3.42
CA ALA A 99 -12.57 11.89 4.39
C ALA A 99 -11.60 12.89 3.73
N VAL A 100 -10.68 12.38 2.88
CA VAL A 100 -9.67 13.20 2.19
C VAL A 100 -10.34 14.12 1.17
N PHE A 101 -11.27 13.60 0.35
CA PHE A 101 -12.01 14.37 -0.65
C PHE A 101 -12.83 15.50 -0.04
N THR A 102 -13.52 15.23 1.07
CA THR A 102 -14.30 16.24 1.79
C THR A 102 -13.39 17.36 2.32
N ALA A 103 -12.29 17.00 2.98
CA ALA A 103 -11.34 17.98 3.48
C ALA A 103 -10.70 18.83 2.37
N ALA A 104 -10.34 18.20 1.23
CA ALA A 104 -9.82 18.90 0.06
C ALA A 104 -10.83 19.88 -0.55
N SER A 105 -12.14 19.54 -0.47
CA SER A 105 -13.22 20.39 -1.01
C SER A 105 -13.59 21.55 -0.08
N ASP A 106 -13.46 21.36 1.23
CA ASP A 106 -13.90 22.33 2.23
C ASP A 106 -12.84 23.41 2.54
N GLU A 107 -11.55 23.11 2.34
CA GLU A 107 -10.45 24.01 2.69
C GLU A 107 -9.56 24.29 1.49
N GLU A 108 -9.49 25.56 1.04
CA GLU A 108 -8.62 26.00 -0.08
C GLU A 108 -7.14 25.62 0.11
N ALA A 109 -6.69 25.51 1.37
CA ALA A 109 -5.32 25.09 1.70
C ALA A 109 -5.03 23.63 1.31
N PHE A 110 -6.07 22.82 1.16
CA PHE A 110 -5.98 21.37 0.83
C PHE A 110 -6.48 21.07 -0.59
N ASP A 111 -6.74 22.09 -1.40
CA ASP A 111 -7.22 21.90 -2.77
C ASP A 111 -6.25 21.01 -3.58
N GLY A 112 -6.81 19.94 -4.15
CA GLY A 112 -6.07 18.97 -4.93
C GLY A 112 -5.17 18.02 -4.14
N MET A 113 -5.27 17.97 -2.80
CA MET A 113 -4.56 16.95 -2.03
C MET A 113 -5.12 15.57 -2.32
N GLY A 114 -4.26 14.57 -2.25
CA GLY A 114 -4.61 13.17 -2.38
C GLY A 114 -3.50 12.28 -1.84
N THR A 115 -3.72 10.99 -1.88
CA THR A 115 -2.71 10.01 -1.47
C THR A 115 -2.92 8.69 -2.19
N THR A 116 -1.85 7.93 -2.40
CA THR A 116 -1.97 6.50 -2.67
C THR A 116 -2.31 5.77 -1.39
N ILE A 117 -2.78 4.55 -1.50
CA ILE A 117 -2.93 3.62 -0.37
C ILE A 117 -2.60 2.23 -0.87
N VAL A 118 -1.72 1.52 -0.17
CA VAL A 118 -1.57 0.07 -0.27
C VAL A 118 -1.67 -0.52 1.12
N SER A 119 -2.51 -1.54 1.28
CA SER A 119 -2.81 -2.12 2.58
C SER A 119 -2.88 -3.64 2.55
N GLY A 120 -2.55 -4.26 3.68
CA GLY A 120 -2.66 -5.70 3.93
C GLY A 120 -3.24 -5.99 5.31
N TYR A 121 -4.29 -6.79 5.34
CA TYR A 121 -4.88 -7.31 6.56
C TYR A 121 -4.63 -8.82 6.65
N PHE A 122 -3.85 -9.22 7.64
CA PHE A 122 -3.42 -10.61 7.83
C PHE A 122 -4.36 -11.32 8.80
N THR A 123 -4.85 -12.48 8.37
CA THR A 123 -5.68 -13.40 9.16
C THR A 123 -4.99 -14.76 9.28
N ASP A 124 -5.59 -15.73 9.96
CA ASP A 124 -5.05 -17.11 10.02
C ASP A 124 -5.11 -17.83 8.66
N GLU A 125 -5.93 -17.36 7.72
CA GLU A 125 -6.14 -17.99 6.40
C GLU A 125 -5.25 -17.42 5.31
N GLY A 126 -4.84 -16.15 5.43
CA GLY A 126 -4.06 -15.46 4.41
C GLY A 126 -4.01 -13.96 4.63
N VAL A 127 -3.69 -13.23 3.58
CA VAL A 127 -3.66 -11.77 3.57
C VAL A 127 -4.68 -11.22 2.57
N TYR A 128 -5.57 -10.37 3.06
CA TYR A 128 -6.42 -9.51 2.25
C TYR A 128 -5.64 -8.24 1.93
N MET A 129 -5.61 -7.86 0.67
CA MET A 129 -4.93 -6.64 0.22
C MET A 129 -5.92 -5.74 -0.50
N ALA A 130 -5.77 -4.43 -0.28
CA ALA A 130 -6.49 -3.41 -1.03
C ALA A 130 -5.56 -2.27 -1.38
N HIS A 131 -5.75 -1.67 -2.57
CA HIS A 131 -4.92 -0.55 -2.97
C HIS A 131 -5.64 0.46 -3.88
N ILE A 132 -5.13 1.68 -3.85
CA ILE A 132 -5.46 2.82 -4.71
C ILE A 132 -4.15 3.54 -5.01
N GLY A 133 -3.74 3.65 -6.27
CA GLY A 133 -2.49 4.30 -6.67
C GLY A 133 -1.44 3.32 -7.16
N ASP A 134 -0.18 3.71 -7.07
CA ASP A 134 0.99 3.01 -7.56
C ASP A 134 1.98 2.59 -6.46
N SER A 135 1.64 2.84 -5.19
CA SER A 135 2.27 2.14 -4.07
C SER A 135 2.01 0.65 -4.17
N ARG A 136 3.02 -0.17 -3.86
CA ARG A 136 3.01 -1.58 -4.21
C ARG A 136 3.04 -2.52 -3.02
N ALA A 137 2.38 -3.68 -3.20
CA ALA A 137 2.56 -4.86 -2.37
C ALA A 137 3.28 -5.96 -3.15
N TYR A 138 4.26 -6.59 -2.51
CA TYR A 138 5.02 -7.72 -3.03
C TYR A 138 4.94 -8.91 -2.10
N ARG A 139 5.13 -10.10 -2.67
CA ARG A 139 5.42 -11.34 -1.93
C ARG A 139 6.79 -11.89 -2.36
N TYR A 140 7.62 -12.22 -1.39
CA TYR A 140 8.83 -12.98 -1.61
C TYR A 140 8.66 -14.40 -1.09
N ARG A 141 8.77 -15.38 -1.99
CA ARG A 141 8.63 -16.81 -1.70
C ARG A 141 9.61 -17.59 -2.54
N GLY A 142 10.36 -18.52 -1.91
CA GLY A 142 11.26 -19.42 -2.63
C GLY A 142 12.36 -18.72 -3.44
N GLY A 143 12.84 -17.55 -3.01
CA GLY A 143 13.89 -16.79 -3.69
C GLY A 143 13.38 -15.88 -4.81
N LYS A 144 12.07 -15.66 -4.93
CA LYS A 144 11.47 -14.81 -5.96
C LYS A 144 10.55 -13.76 -5.38
N LEU A 145 10.66 -12.54 -5.89
CA LEU A 145 9.78 -11.44 -5.63
C LEU A 145 8.65 -11.41 -6.67
N GLU A 146 7.42 -11.26 -6.21
CA GLU A 146 6.22 -11.16 -7.05
C GLU A 146 5.47 -9.90 -6.67
N GLN A 147 5.30 -8.97 -7.62
CA GLN A 147 4.42 -7.82 -7.42
C GLN A 147 2.97 -8.31 -7.41
N LEU A 148 2.23 -7.99 -6.35
CA LEU A 148 0.84 -8.43 -6.17
C LEU A 148 -0.16 -7.37 -6.61
N THR A 149 0.14 -6.09 -6.44
CA THR A 149 -0.75 -4.98 -6.79
C THR A 149 -0.32 -4.36 -8.12
N PRO A 150 -1.20 -4.33 -9.14
CA PRO A 150 -0.91 -3.59 -10.38
C PRO A 150 -1.01 -2.09 -10.13
N ASP A 151 -0.05 -1.30 -10.61
CA ASP A 151 -0.06 0.14 -10.44
C ASP A 151 -1.26 0.78 -11.16
N HIS A 152 -1.93 1.72 -10.51
CA HIS A 152 -2.91 2.59 -11.17
C HIS A 152 -2.19 3.76 -11.84
N SER A 153 -1.44 3.45 -12.90
CA SER A 153 -0.66 4.40 -13.68
C SER A 153 -1.03 4.33 -15.16
N LEU A 154 -0.79 5.45 -15.87
CA LEU A 154 -1.05 5.52 -17.31
C LEU A 154 -0.22 4.49 -18.08
N ALA A 155 1.01 4.25 -17.65
CA ALA A 155 1.87 3.23 -18.24
C ALA A 155 1.25 1.84 -18.13
N ASN A 156 0.78 1.48 -16.94
CA ASN A 156 0.18 0.16 -16.71
C ASN A 156 -1.16 -0.01 -17.45
N GLU A 157 -1.95 1.06 -17.58
CA GLU A 157 -3.15 1.01 -18.43
C GLU A 157 -2.81 0.74 -19.91
N TYR A 158 -1.74 1.37 -20.42
CA TYR A 158 -1.28 1.15 -21.79
C TYR A 158 -0.74 -0.27 -22.00
N VAL A 159 -0.07 -0.83 -20.99
CA VAL A 159 0.35 -2.25 -21.02
C VAL A 159 -0.86 -3.17 -21.07
N ARG A 160 -1.88 -2.94 -20.24
CA ARG A 160 -3.11 -3.73 -20.21
C ARG A 160 -3.89 -3.67 -21.52
N MET A 161 -3.85 -2.51 -22.20
CA MET A 161 -4.47 -2.33 -23.52
C MET A 161 -3.62 -2.90 -24.68
N GLY A 162 -2.41 -3.39 -24.41
CA GLY A 162 -1.48 -3.88 -25.43
C GLY A 162 -0.86 -2.77 -26.29
N ILE A 163 -0.91 -1.51 -25.83
CA ILE A 163 -0.36 -0.34 -26.53
C ILE A 163 1.13 -0.18 -26.20
N LEU A 164 1.53 -0.52 -24.98
CA LEU A 164 2.90 -0.47 -24.48
C LEU A 164 3.36 -1.88 -24.06
N ALA A 165 4.58 -2.26 -24.42
CA ALA A 165 5.16 -3.51 -23.92
C ALA A 165 5.65 -3.31 -22.47
N LYS A 166 5.57 -4.35 -21.63
CA LYS A 166 5.97 -4.25 -20.23
C LYS A 166 7.46 -3.83 -20.08
N GLU A 167 8.30 -4.29 -20.99
CA GLU A 167 9.73 -4.00 -21.04
C GLU A 167 10.03 -2.52 -21.39
N ASP A 168 9.08 -1.82 -22.01
CA ASP A 168 9.23 -0.42 -22.45
C ASP A 168 8.69 0.59 -21.42
N VAL A 169 8.07 0.13 -20.33
CA VAL A 169 7.49 0.99 -19.28
C VAL A 169 8.54 1.93 -18.68
N GLU A 170 9.74 1.45 -18.44
CA GLU A 170 10.84 2.24 -17.87
C GLU A 170 11.20 3.47 -18.72
N PHE A 171 11.03 3.37 -20.04
CA PHE A 171 11.35 4.44 -21.00
C PHE A 171 10.13 5.30 -21.36
N PHE A 172 8.94 4.98 -20.79
CA PHE A 172 7.73 5.73 -21.09
C PHE A 172 7.73 7.10 -20.37
N PRO A 173 7.58 8.23 -21.09
CA PRO A 173 7.72 9.56 -20.51
C PRO A 173 6.71 9.90 -19.42
N TYR A 174 5.59 9.19 -19.38
CA TYR A 174 4.48 9.40 -18.45
C TYR A 174 4.30 8.21 -17.50
N LYS A 175 5.38 7.48 -17.20
CA LYS A 175 5.32 6.29 -16.34
C LYS A 175 4.79 6.58 -14.93
N ASN A 176 5.11 7.76 -14.40
CA ASN A 176 4.72 8.21 -13.06
C ASN A 176 3.39 9.00 -13.06
N VAL A 177 2.60 8.94 -14.14
CA VAL A 177 1.27 9.56 -14.14
C VAL A 177 0.28 8.60 -13.52
N ILE A 178 -0.14 8.91 -12.30
CA ILE A 178 -1.15 8.15 -11.55
C ILE A 178 -2.52 8.40 -12.18
N THR A 179 -3.30 7.35 -12.38
CA THR A 179 -4.66 7.42 -12.95
C THR A 179 -5.75 7.30 -11.88
N ARG A 180 -5.36 6.90 -10.65
CA ARG A 180 -6.28 6.72 -9.54
C ARG A 180 -5.57 7.02 -8.22
N ALA A 181 -6.14 7.90 -7.38
CA ALA A 181 -5.66 8.23 -6.05
C ALA A 181 -6.81 8.51 -5.10
N CYS A 182 -6.59 8.29 -3.82
CA CYS A 182 -7.51 8.60 -2.73
C CYS A 182 -7.62 10.13 -2.56
N GLY A 183 -8.85 10.64 -2.49
CA GLY A 183 -9.14 12.06 -2.25
C GLY A 183 -9.28 12.93 -3.50
N LEU A 184 -8.94 12.45 -4.70
CA LEU A 184 -9.02 13.25 -5.93
C LEU A 184 -10.41 13.26 -6.58
N ALA A 185 -11.29 12.33 -6.20
CA ALA A 185 -12.66 12.24 -6.71
C ALA A 185 -13.60 11.81 -5.58
N GLU A 186 -14.89 12.19 -5.71
CA GLU A 186 -15.92 11.82 -4.74
C GLU A 186 -16.02 10.30 -4.53
N HIS A 187 -15.86 9.53 -5.60
CA HIS A 187 -15.87 8.08 -5.57
C HIS A 187 -14.59 7.53 -6.17
N VAL A 188 -14.07 6.50 -5.53
CA VAL A 188 -12.87 5.79 -5.98
C VAL A 188 -13.14 4.29 -6.08
N GLU A 189 -12.61 3.66 -7.11
CA GLU A 189 -12.60 2.22 -7.26
C GLU A 189 -11.39 1.65 -6.50
N VAL A 190 -11.65 0.70 -5.60
CA VAL A 190 -10.66 0.03 -4.78
C VAL A 190 -10.39 -1.34 -5.35
N ASP A 191 -9.16 -1.64 -5.73
CA ASP A 191 -8.76 -2.98 -6.13
C ASP A 191 -8.48 -3.82 -4.89
N THR A 192 -9.08 -5.01 -4.82
CA THR A 192 -8.92 -5.93 -3.69
C THR A 192 -8.53 -7.32 -4.14
N GLN A 193 -7.79 -8.03 -3.30
CA GLN A 193 -7.42 -9.42 -3.54
C GLN A 193 -7.13 -10.16 -2.25
N PHE A 194 -7.26 -11.49 -2.28
CA PHE A 194 -6.83 -12.39 -1.23
C PHE A 194 -5.67 -13.26 -1.71
N ARG A 195 -4.73 -13.55 -0.81
CA ARG A 195 -3.63 -14.50 -1.06
C ARG A 195 -3.41 -15.38 0.15
N GLU A 196 -3.45 -16.68 -0.07
CA GLU A 196 -2.93 -17.62 0.91
C GLU A 196 -1.41 -17.43 1.07
N PHE A 197 -0.93 -17.64 2.28
CA PHE A 197 0.48 -17.57 2.59
C PHE A 197 1.00 -18.89 3.18
N GLU A 198 2.32 -19.05 3.21
CA GLU A 198 3.04 -20.16 3.80
C GLU A 198 4.05 -19.63 4.81
N THR A 199 4.39 -20.46 5.81
CA THR A 199 5.50 -20.14 6.71
C THR A 199 6.78 -19.86 5.92
N GLY A 200 7.40 -18.73 6.20
CA GLY A 200 8.58 -18.23 5.49
C GLY A 200 8.29 -17.21 4.40
N ASP A 201 7.03 -16.98 4.04
CA ASP A 201 6.68 -15.89 3.14
C ASP A 201 7.03 -14.55 3.77
N LEU A 202 7.44 -13.62 2.91
CA LEU A 202 7.68 -12.25 3.28
C LEU A 202 6.86 -11.35 2.35
N PHE A 203 6.11 -10.44 2.96
CA PHE A 203 5.35 -9.42 2.24
C PHE A 203 6.01 -8.06 2.43
N ILE A 204 6.05 -7.26 1.37
CA ILE A 204 6.56 -5.89 1.39
C ILE A 204 5.46 -4.98 0.89
N PHE A 205 5.18 -3.91 1.63
CA PHE A 205 4.33 -2.80 1.20
C PHE A 205 5.21 -1.56 1.14
N CYS A 206 5.18 -0.82 0.03
CA CYS A 206 6.08 0.32 -0.12
C CYS A 206 5.48 1.41 -1.02
N SER A 207 5.95 2.65 -0.83
CA SER A 207 5.75 3.76 -1.75
C SER A 207 6.65 3.63 -2.99
N ASP A 208 6.40 4.44 -4.01
CA ASP A 208 7.15 4.47 -5.26
C ASP A 208 8.60 4.93 -5.07
N GLY A 209 8.89 5.71 -4.02
CA GLY A 209 10.26 6.12 -3.69
C GLY A 209 11.22 4.96 -3.43
N LEU A 210 10.73 3.76 -3.07
CA LEU A 210 11.54 2.55 -3.08
C LEU A 210 11.71 2.03 -4.52
N THR A 211 10.63 1.79 -5.22
CA THR A 211 10.62 1.02 -6.48
C THR A 211 11.10 1.80 -7.69
N ASP A 212 11.05 3.12 -7.64
CA ASP A 212 11.68 4.00 -8.63
C ASP A 212 13.21 4.02 -8.51
N MET A 213 13.72 3.76 -7.30
CA MET A 213 15.16 3.78 -7.03
C MET A 213 15.79 2.39 -7.00
N VAL A 214 15.03 1.34 -6.63
CA VAL A 214 15.55 -0.01 -6.43
C VAL A 214 14.77 -1.01 -7.31
N PRO A 215 15.36 -1.51 -8.40
CA PRO A 215 14.73 -2.53 -9.24
C PRO A 215 14.41 -3.81 -8.46
N ASP A 216 13.36 -4.53 -8.86
CA ASP A 216 12.89 -5.76 -8.21
C ASP A 216 14.01 -6.78 -7.98
N SER A 217 14.96 -6.93 -8.93
CA SER A 217 16.10 -7.83 -8.78
C SER A 217 17.04 -7.44 -7.64
N GLN A 218 17.21 -6.14 -7.37
CA GLN A 218 18.01 -5.68 -6.23
C GLN A 218 17.25 -5.83 -4.91
N ILE A 219 15.91 -5.66 -4.93
CA ILE A 219 15.07 -5.97 -3.76
C ILE A 219 15.22 -7.46 -3.39
N GLU A 220 15.16 -8.37 -4.38
CA GLU A 220 15.40 -9.81 -4.17
C GLU A 220 16.76 -10.10 -3.53
N GLU A 221 17.82 -9.46 -4.02
CA GLU A 221 19.18 -9.61 -3.48
C GLU A 221 19.26 -9.14 -2.03
N ILE A 222 18.68 -7.98 -1.71
CA ILE A 222 18.68 -7.40 -0.35
C ILE A 222 17.91 -8.33 0.61
N ILE A 223 16.76 -8.87 0.19
CA ILE A 223 15.99 -9.83 1.00
C ILE A 223 16.81 -11.08 1.29
N ALA A 224 17.44 -11.66 0.26
CA ALA A 224 18.20 -12.90 0.38
C ALA A 224 19.43 -12.77 1.31
N GLU A 225 19.97 -11.56 1.45
CA GLU A 225 21.13 -11.25 2.29
C GLU A 225 20.79 -10.71 3.68
N SER A 226 19.50 -10.55 4.01
CA SER A 226 19.07 -9.97 5.28
C SER A 226 18.61 -11.06 6.26
N ASP A 227 19.13 -11.01 7.49
CA ASP A 227 18.83 -11.99 8.52
C ASP A 227 17.54 -11.68 9.30
N ASP A 228 17.23 -10.39 9.47
CA ASP A 228 16.07 -9.90 10.21
C ASP A 228 15.32 -8.81 9.44
N ILE A 229 14.06 -8.56 9.82
CA ILE A 229 13.16 -7.66 9.09
C ILE A 229 13.45 -6.18 9.33
N GLU A 230 13.95 -5.79 10.52
CA GLU A 230 14.33 -4.42 10.82
C GLU A 230 15.55 -4.00 9.99
N THR A 231 16.56 -4.86 9.95
CA THR A 231 17.74 -4.67 9.08
C THR A 231 17.34 -4.66 7.61
N LEU A 232 16.37 -5.49 7.21
CA LEU A 232 15.86 -5.49 5.83
C LEU A 232 15.21 -4.15 5.46
N CYS A 233 14.32 -3.60 6.30
CA CYS A 233 13.73 -2.28 6.07
C CYS A 233 14.80 -1.20 5.92
N GLN A 234 15.79 -1.18 6.83
CA GLN A 234 16.90 -0.21 6.77
C GLN A 234 17.69 -0.33 5.47
N ARG A 235 18.07 -1.55 5.07
CA ARG A 235 18.84 -1.77 3.83
C ARG A 235 18.09 -1.38 2.56
N LEU A 236 16.78 -1.59 2.52
CA LEU A 236 15.95 -1.16 1.39
C LEU A 236 15.92 0.38 1.29
N VAL A 237 15.68 1.06 2.41
CA VAL A 237 15.68 2.52 2.48
C VAL A 237 17.07 3.09 2.16
N ASP A 238 18.13 2.52 2.72
CA ASP A 238 19.51 2.95 2.44
C ASP A 238 19.85 2.79 0.95
N ARG A 239 19.49 1.65 0.34
CA ARG A 239 19.72 1.42 -1.08
C ARG A 239 18.97 2.41 -1.96
N ALA A 240 17.72 2.75 -1.64
CA ALA A 240 16.97 3.77 -2.38
C ALA A 240 17.65 5.15 -2.27
N ASN A 241 18.13 5.51 -1.08
CA ASN A 241 18.89 6.74 -0.87
C ASN A 241 20.24 6.75 -1.60
N GLU A 242 20.99 5.64 -1.59
CA GLU A 242 22.23 5.48 -2.35
C GLU A 242 22.03 5.64 -3.85
N ASN A 243 20.90 5.20 -4.37
CA ASN A 243 20.52 5.32 -5.79
C ASN A 243 19.92 6.68 -6.16
N GLY A 244 19.85 7.62 -5.21
CA GLY A 244 19.46 9.02 -5.45
C GLY A 244 18.46 9.57 -4.44
N GLY A 245 17.57 8.73 -3.87
CA GLY A 245 16.57 9.15 -2.89
C GLY A 245 15.71 10.32 -3.39
N ASN A 246 15.21 10.20 -4.61
CA ASN A 246 14.52 11.31 -5.29
C ASN A 246 13.16 11.64 -4.71
N ASP A 247 12.60 10.72 -3.93
CA ASP A 247 11.31 10.87 -3.24
C ASP A 247 11.36 10.40 -1.79
N ASN A 248 10.23 10.55 -1.09
CA ASN A 248 9.99 9.93 0.20
C ASN A 248 9.99 8.41 0.04
N ILE A 249 10.53 7.67 1.00
CA ILE A 249 10.72 6.23 0.91
C ILE A 249 10.08 5.59 2.12
N THR A 250 9.03 4.80 1.90
CA THR A 250 8.32 4.11 2.97
C THR A 250 8.21 2.63 2.66
N VAL A 251 8.54 1.79 3.65
CA VAL A 251 8.55 0.33 3.53
C VAL A 251 7.98 -0.30 4.79
N ILE A 252 7.06 -1.25 4.62
CA ILE A 252 6.67 -2.22 5.66
C ILE A 252 7.09 -3.61 5.19
N VAL A 253 7.67 -4.38 6.09
CA VAL A 253 7.99 -5.80 5.88
C VAL A 253 7.22 -6.62 6.88
N ALA A 254 6.48 -7.62 6.40
CA ALA A 254 5.73 -8.59 7.20
C ALA A 254 6.18 -10.01 6.85
N LYS A 255 6.70 -10.76 7.84
CA LYS A 255 7.20 -12.13 7.67
C LYS A 255 6.33 -13.12 8.41
N VAL A 256 5.83 -14.12 7.69
CA VAL A 256 5.07 -15.24 8.26
C VAL A 256 6.05 -16.23 8.89
N VAL A 257 5.95 -16.46 10.21
CA VAL A 257 6.91 -17.31 10.93
C VAL A 257 6.31 -18.59 11.51
N GLU A 258 5.04 -18.62 11.91
CA GLU A 258 4.29 -19.82 12.35
C GLU A 258 2.76 -19.59 12.29
#